data_97be0ece92978ae27ac01f673019bab9
#
_entry.id   97be0ece92978ae27ac01f673019bab9
#
_cell.length_a   1.000
_cell.length_b   1.000
_cell.length_c   1.000
_cell.angle_alpha   90.00
_cell.angle_beta   90.00
_cell.angle_gamma   90.00
#
_symmetry.space_group_name_H-M   'P 1'
#
loop_
_entity.id
_entity.type
_entity.pdbx_description
1 polymer ?
#
loop_
_entity_poly.entity_id
_entity_poly.type
_entity_poly.pdbx_seq_one_letter_code
_entity_poly.pdbx_strand_id
1 'polypeptide(L)' 'NVPDLNEKSADIQTIYTSTDAETVKKLISRYDISYIFVGGQEKEKYGTELNDRVLQSLGSIVFEDDMSGTYIVKVEQD' A
#
# COMPACT_ATOMS: atom_id res chain seq x y z
N ASN A 1 -7.60 23.94 -5.24
CA ASN A 1 -6.55 23.30 -6.03
C ASN A 1 -6.79 21.82 -6.09
N VAL A 2 -6.94 21.35 -7.33
CA VAL A 2 -7.04 19.91 -7.57
C VAL A 2 -5.65 19.31 -7.31
N PRO A 3 -5.53 18.26 -6.48
CA PRO A 3 -4.25 17.62 -6.31
C PRO A 3 -3.72 17.15 -7.65
N ASP A 4 -2.44 17.33 -7.87
CA ASP A 4 -1.80 16.87 -9.08
C ASP A 4 -1.96 15.35 -9.16
N LEU A 5 -2.65 14.86 -10.18
CA LEU A 5 -2.88 13.43 -10.36
C LEU A 5 -1.56 12.66 -10.49
N ASN A 6 -0.55 13.30 -11.10
CA ASN A 6 0.76 12.67 -11.22
C ASN A 6 1.45 12.53 -9.87
N GLU A 7 1.33 13.54 -9.01
CA GLU A 7 1.89 13.47 -7.66
C GLU A 7 1.20 12.38 -6.84
N LYS A 8 -0.13 12.30 -6.91
CA LYS A 8 -0.88 11.29 -6.19
C LYS A 8 -0.53 9.89 -6.67
N SER A 9 -0.38 9.71 -7.99
CA SER A 9 0.01 8.41 -8.55
C SER A 9 1.40 8.01 -8.10
N ALA A 10 2.34 8.96 -8.05
CA ALA A 10 3.69 8.68 -7.58
C ALA A 10 3.69 8.31 -6.10
N ASP A 11 2.88 8.97 -5.29
CA ASP A 11 2.78 8.66 -3.87
C ASP A 11 2.18 7.27 -3.64
N ILE A 12 1.16 6.90 -4.41
CA ILE A 12 0.57 5.56 -4.32
C ILE A 12 1.61 4.51 -4.69
N GLN A 13 2.36 4.74 -5.76
CA GLN A 13 3.44 3.83 -6.15
C GLN A 13 4.46 3.69 -5.03
N THR A 14 4.83 4.79 -4.38
CA THR A 14 5.75 4.77 -3.26
C THR A 14 5.21 3.92 -2.11
N ILE A 15 3.92 4.03 -1.81
CA ILE A 15 3.31 3.21 -0.76
C ILE A 15 3.53 1.73 -1.04
N TYR A 16 3.36 1.29 -2.28
CA TYR A 16 3.50 -0.12 -2.64
C TYR A 16 4.94 -0.60 -2.78
N THR A 17 5.88 0.29 -3.07
CA THR A 17 7.23 -0.11 -3.44
C THR A 17 8.34 0.33 -2.47
N SER A 18 8.05 1.24 -1.55
CA SER A 18 9.06 1.75 -0.63
C SER A 18 9.56 0.68 0.32
N THR A 19 10.85 0.70 0.59
CA THR A 19 11.46 -0.16 1.61
C THR A 19 11.47 0.50 2.98
N ASP A 20 11.03 1.76 3.06
CA ASP A 20 11.02 2.54 4.31
C ASP A 20 9.59 2.67 4.83
N ALA A 21 9.29 1.93 5.89
CA ALA A 21 7.96 1.94 6.50
C ALA A 21 7.55 3.33 6.99
N GLU A 22 8.50 4.14 7.46
CA GLU A 22 8.18 5.48 7.94
C GLU A 22 7.68 6.37 6.81
N THR A 23 8.30 6.29 5.64
CA THR A 23 7.84 7.03 4.47
C THR A 23 6.43 6.61 4.08
N VAL A 24 6.17 5.31 4.09
CA VAL A 24 4.84 4.77 3.75
C VAL A 24 3.80 5.26 4.76
N LYS A 25 4.13 5.23 6.05
CA LYS A 25 3.22 5.71 7.09
C LYS A 25 2.87 7.19 6.93
N LYS A 26 3.83 8.00 6.53
CA LYS A 26 3.60 9.43 6.28
C LYS A 26 2.61 9.63 5.14
N LEU A 27 2.77 8.86 4.06
CA LEU A 27 1.87 8.97 2.92
C LEU A 27 0.47 8.46 3.25
N ILE A 28 0.38 7.38 4.02
CA ILE A 28 -0.90 6.85 4.47
C ILE A 28 -1.64 7.89 5.31
N SER A 29 -0.93 8.56 6.21
CA SER A 29 -1.51 9.61 7.03
C SER A 29 -1.94 10.81 6.19
N ARG A 30 -1.10 11.19 5.21
CA ARG A 30 -1.39 12.31 4.33
C ARG A 30 -2.69 12.14 3.57
N TYR A 31 -3.00 10.92 3.11
CA TYR A 31 -4.20 10.63 2.34
C TYR A 31 -5.31 9.99 3.16
N ASP A 32 -5.12 9.86 4.47
CA ASP A 32 -6.10 9.28 5.39
C ASP A 32 -6.54 7.89 4.94
N ILE A 33 -5.58 7.06 4.62
CA ILE A 33 -5.82 5.71 4.12
C ILE A 33 -6.05 4.75 5.30
N SER A 34 -7.15 4.00 5.27
CA SER A 34 -7.48 3.03 6.31
C SER A 34 -7.16 1.60 5.91
N TYR A 35 -7.23 1.29 4.61
CA TYR A 35 -7.02 -0.06 4.10
C TYR A 35 -6.11 -0.03 2.89
N ILE A 36 -5.28 -1.06 2.75
CA ILE A 36 -4.44 -1.24 1.58
C ILE A 36 -4.80 -2.56 0.94
N PHE A 37 -5.22 -2.49 -0.32
CA PHE A 37 -5.59 -3.66 -1.12
C PHE A 37 -4.40 -4.08 -1.97
N VAL A 38 -4.02 -5.35 -1.89
CA VAL A 38 -2.97 -5.90 -2.72
C VAL A 38 -3.53 -7.12 -3.45
N GLY A 39 -3.80 -6.94 -4.73
CA GLY A 39 -4.36 -7.99 -5.57
C GLY A 39 -3.45 -8.32 -6.75
N GLY A 40 -4.00 -9.08 -7.70
CA GLY A 40 -3.25 -9.47 -8.89
C GLY A 40 -2.77 -8.30 -9.72
N GLN A 41 -3.58 -7.24 -9.80
CA GLN A 41 -3.20 -6.04 -10.57
C GLN A 41 -1.98 -5.35 -9.97
N GLU A 42 -1.95 -5.22 -8.66
CA GLU A 42 -0.82 -4.60 -7.96
C GLU A 42 0.44 -5.43 -8.11
N LYS A 43 0.31 -6.74 -8.01
CA LYS A 43 1.43 -7.65 -8.19
C LYS A 43 1.98 -7.60 -9.60
N GLU A 44 1.11 -7.53 -10.59
CA GLU A 44 1.52 -7.40 -11.97
C GLU A 44 2.15 -6.04 -12.26
N LYS A 45 1.55 -4.97 -11.74
CA LYS A 45 2.01 -3.61 -11.99
C LYS A 45 3.38 -3.33 -11.37
N TYR A 46 3.59 -3.76 -10.13
CA TYR A 46 4.82 -3.46 -9.41
C TYR A 46 5.83 -4.61 -9.43
N GLY A 47 5.36 -5.82 -9.71
CA GLY A 47 6.23 -6.98 -9.84
C GLY A 47 7.10 -7.20 -8.61
N THR A 48 8.40 -7.36 -8.83
CA THR A 48 9.35 -7.59 -7.74
C THR A 48 9.58 -6.37 -6.86
N GLU A 49 9.12 -5.19 -7.30
CA GLU A 49 9.24 -3.97 -6.51
C GLU A 49 8.17 -3.86 -5.44
N LEU A 50 7.09 -4.64 -5.55
CA LEU A 50 6.04 -4.66 -4.54
C LEU A 50 6.62 -5.14 -3.21
N ASN A 51 6.54 -4.29 -2.18
CA ASN A 51 7.13 -4.60 -0.90
C ASN A 51 6.09 -5.08 0.10
N ASP A 52 5.78 -6.38 0.02
CA ASP A 52 4.78 -7.01 0.90
C ASP A 52 5.16 -6.89 2.37
N ARG A 53 6.45 -7.00 2.68
CA ARG A 53 6.91 -6.95 4.06
C ARG A 53 6.53 -5.63 4.73
N VAL A 54 6.80 -4.51 4.04
CA VAL A 54 6.47 -3.20 4.59
C VAL A 54 4.96 -3.06 4.71
N LEU A 55 4.22 -3.44 3.66
CA LEU A 55 2.77 -3.32 3.66
C LEU A 55 2.12 -4.12 4.80
N GLN A 56 2.57 -5.34 4.99
CA GLN A 56 2.02 -6.19 6.04
C GLN A 56 2.39 -5.71 7.44
N SER A 57 3.47 -4.97 7.58
CA SER A 57 3.90 -4.43 8.87
C SER A 57 3.10 -3.21 9.30
N LEU A 58 2.29 -2.62 8.41
CA LEU A 58 1.55 -1.39 8.70
C LEU A 58 0.31 -1.61 9.55
N GLY A 59 -0.14 -2.84 9.66
CA GLY A 59 -1.35 -3.14 10.43
C GLY A 59 -1.66 -4.62 10.39
N SER A 60 -2.96 -4.95 10.38
CA SER A 60 -3.42 -6.33 10.42
C SER A 60 -4.01 -6.75 9.09
N ILE A 61 -3.75 -7.99 8.68
CA ILE A 61 -4.38 -8.56 7.50
C ILE A 61 -5.81 -8.93 7.89
N VAL A 62 -6.79 -8.29 7.26
CA VAL A 62 -8.21 -8.51 7.55
C VAL A 62 -8.92 -9.35 6.50
N PHE A 63 -8.25 -9.60 5.38
CA PHE A 63 -8.73 -10.46 4.31
C PHE A 63 -7.54 -11.08 3.61
N GLU A 64 -7.64 -12.36 3.29
CA GLU A 64 -6.58 -13.06 2.56
C GLU A 64 -7.19 -14.15 1.70
N ASP A 65 -6.79 -14.21 0.44
CA ASP A 65 -7.20 -15.25 -0.49
C ASP A 65 -5.95 -15.99 -0.96
N ASP A 66 -5.77 -17.21 -0.47
CA ASP A 66 -4.58 -18.00 -0.76
C ASP A 66 -4.46 -18.37 -2.25
N MET A 67 -5.59 -18.52 -2.94
CA MET A 67 -5.57 -18.94 -4.34
C MET A 67 -5.02 -17.86 -5.26
N SER A 68 -5.38 -16.62 -5.01
CA SER A 68 -4.91 -15.50 -5.83
C SER A 68 -3.76 -14.74 -5.18
N GLY A 69 -3.51 -14.99 -3.89
CA GLY A 69 -2.52 -14.24 -3.14
C GLY A 69 -2.96 -12.83 -2.81
N THR A 70 -4.26 -12.54 -2.94
CA THR A 70 -4.82 -11.23 -2.62
C THR A 70 -4.94 -11.07 -1.10
N TYR A 71 -4.63 -9.88 -0.62
CA TYR A 71 -4.87 -9.58 0.79
C TYR A 71 -5.20 -8.10 0.99
N ILE A 72 -5.84 -7.81 2.14
CA ILE A 72 -6.16 -6.44 2.53
C ILE A 72 -5.55 -6.20 3.90
N VAL A 73 -4.81 -5.11 4.03
CA VAL A 73 -4.22 -4.68 5.30
C VAL A 73 -5.04 -3.55 5.86
N LYS A 74 -5.52 -3.72 7.09
CA LYS A 74 -6.13 -2.62 7.83
C LYS A 74 -5.00 -1.90 8.54
N VAL A 75 -4.74 -0.66 8.13
CA VAL A 75 -3.65 0.13 8.66
C VAL A 75 -3.98 0.57 10.08
N GLU A 76 -3.03 0.35 11.00
CA GLU A 76 -3.18 0.88 12.34
C GLU A 76 -2.68 2.32 12.36
N GLN A 77 -3.56 3.20 12.78
CA GLN A 77 -3.26 4.61 12.95
C GLN A 77 -3.20 4.91 14.43
N ASP A 78 -2.12 5.54 14.83
CA ASP A 78 -1.97 5.99 16.22
C ASP A 78 -2.79 7.26 16.46
#